data_d45ba17c40a935b7e6e6516d8cbf280c
#
_entry.id   d45ba17c40a935b7e6e6516d8cbf280c
#
_cell.length_a   1.000
_cell.length_b   1.000
_cell.length_c   1.000
_cell.angle_alpha   90.00
_cell.angle_beta   90.00
_cell.angle_gamma   90.00
#
_symmetry.space_group_name_H-M   'P 1'
#
loop_
_entity.id
_entity.type
_entity.pdbx_description
1 polymer ?
#
loop_
_entity_poly.entity_id
_entity_poly.type
_entity_poly.pdbx_seq_one_letter_code
_entity_poly.pdbx_strand_id
1 'polypeptide(L)'
;YSIFKHHRIVLLAVCVSACSYGGRTIIWKQEVKLSDGRQILLERESKQGPHDPLLNIRMELVQRIAFTDPAGGERIQWEIPKGLQPAMLDFDEGAPYMVLHVYTVADYNNWDCPNPPWLVYRYAQKEWSRISLEQLPARFKSKNLLPAAEVLEKLNKGSANVLVSVREVEQYWKRYPLPEQAKVISREKTSPIGEGCHPDVLVRLGRQ
;
A
#
# COMPACT_ATOMS: atom_id res chain seq x y z
N TYR A 1 16.24 -74.79 -18.18
CA TYR A 1 16.09 -73.57 -18.98
C TYR A 1 15.13 -72.67 -18.25
N SER A 2 15.68 -71.62 -17.62
CA SER A 2 14.93 -70.60 -16.86
C SER A 2 14.89 -69.32 -17.67
N ILE A 3 13.68 -68.88 -18.01
CA ILE A 3 13.45 -67.61 -18.73
C ILE A 3 13.02 -66.59 -17.71
N PHE A 4 13.97 -65.71 -17.31
CA PHE A 4 13.67 -64.56 -16.54
C PHE A 4 13.08 -63.48 -17.47
N LYS A 5 11.77 -63.24 -17.35
CA LYS A 5 11.10 -62.08 -17.95
C LYS A 5 11.38 -60.82 -17.13
N HIS A 6 12.19 -59.91 -17.65
CA HIS A 6 12.40 -58.59 -17.07
C HIS A 6 11.19 -57.71 -17.34
N HIS A 7 10.39 -57.45 -16.32
CA HIS A 7 9.37 -56.41 -16.36
C HIS A 7 10.05 -55.06 -16.10
N ARG A 8 10.20 -54.26 -17.14
CA ARG A 8 10.59 -52.86 -17.01
C ARG A 8 9.37 -52.09 -16.50
N ILE A 9 9.40 -51.72 -15.21
CA ILE A 9 8.45 -50.76 -14.65
C ILE A 9 8.87 -49.39 -15.16
N VAL A 10 8.10 -48.83 -16.09
CA VAL A 10 8.22 -47.44 -16.53
C VAL A 10 7.53 -46.62 -15.47
N LEU A 11 8.30 -46.01 -14.56
CA LEU A 11 7.80 -44.96 -13.68
C LEU A 11 7.50 -43.74 -14.52
N LEU A 12 6.23 -43.50 -14.83
CA LEU A 12 5.77 -42.20 -15.34
C LEU A 12 5.87 -41.21 -14.20
N ALA A 13 6.91 -40.38 -14.19
CA ALA A 13 6.98 -39.23 -13.33
C ALA A 13 5.98 -38.19 -13.84
N VAL A 14 4.79 -38.16 -13.25
CA VAL A 14 3.83 -37.08 -13.45
C VAL A 14 4.39 -35.88 -12.73
N CYS A 15 5.09 -35.03 -13.47
CA CYS A 15 5.40 -33.66 -13.01
C CYS A 15 4.07 -32.90 -12.87
N VAL A 16 3.48 -32.95 -11.70
CA VAL A 16 2.42 -32.01 -11.30
C VAL A 16 3.09 -30.68 -11.22
N SER A 17 3.00 -29.91 -12.28
CA SER A 17 3.27 -28.48 -12.25
C SER A 17 2.27 -27.87 -11.27
N ALA A 18 2.68 -27.80 -9.99
CA ALA A 18 1.96 -27.06 -8.99
C ALA A 18 1.98 -25.60 -9.46
N CYS A 19 0.96 -25.20 -10.24
CA CYS A 19 0.64 -23.80 -10.44
C CYS A 19 0.54 -23.20 -9.04
N SER A 20 1.51 -22.39 -8.66
CA SER A 20 1.59 -21.81 -7.33
C SER A 20 0.45 -20.80 -7.17
N TYR A 21 -0.71 -21.32 -6.74
CA TYR A 21 -1.79 -20.51 -6.17
C TYR A 21 -1.36 -19.85 -4.84
N GLY A 22 -0.09 -20.02 -4.45
CA GLY A 22 0.47 -19.48 -3.23
C GLY A 22 0.52 -17.96 -3.21
N GLY A 23 0.58 -17.41 -2.00
CA GLY A 23 0.86 -15.99 -1.80
C GLY A 23 2.26 -15.63 -2.30
N ARG A 24 2.50 -14.35 -2.55
CA ARG A 24 3.82 -13.83 -2.95
C ARG A 24 4.23 -12.64 -2.08
N THR A 25 5.54 -12.45 -1.96
CA THR A 25 6.12 -11.24 -1.35
C THR A 25 6.80 -10.43 -2.45
N ILE A 26 6.48 -9.15 -2.50
CA ILE A 26 7.07 -8.19 -3.42
C ILE A 26 7.85 -7.18 -2.59
N ILE A 27 9.12 -6.97 -2.90
CA ILE A 27 10.01 -6.00 -2.24
C ILE A 27 10.52 -5.04 -3.30
N TRP A 28 10.39 -3.74 -3.05
CA TRP A 28 10.90 -2.71 -3.94
C TRP A 28 11.40 -1.49 -3.17
N LYS A 29 12.17 -0.67 -3.83
CA LYS A 29 12.60 0.63 -3.33
C LYS A 29 11.90 1.73 -4.13
N GLN A 30 11.56 2.81 -3.48
CA GLN A 30 10.93 3.96 -4.11
C GLN A 30 11.64 5.23 -3.67
N GLU A 31 12.05 6.06 -4.63
CA GLU A 31 12.49 7.42 -4.34
C GLU A 31 11.27 8.28 -4.00
N VAL A 32 11.35 9.00 -2.91
CA VAL A 32 10.29 9.88 -2.43
C VAL A 32 10.81 11.31 -2.41
N LYS A 33 10.19 12.18 -3.20
CA LYS A 33 10.46 13.62 -3.17
C LYS A 33 9.62 14.27 -2.08
N LEU A 34 10.28 14.89 -1.13
CA LEU A 34 9.67 15.60 -0.02
C LEU A 34 9.24 17.02 -0.44
N SER A 35 8.34 17.64 0.32
CA SER A 35 7.84 19.00 0.05
C SER A 35 8.92 20.08 0.14
N ASP A 36 10.01 19.84 0.87
CA ASP A 36 11.17 20.72 0.97
C ASP A 36 12.21 20.50 -0.14
N GLY A 37 11.94 19.62 -1.09
CA GLY A 37 12.81 19.30 -2.24
C GLY A 37 13.82 18.19 -2.00
N ARG A 38 14.05 17.76 -0.77
CA ARG A 38 14.90 16.58 -0.49
C ARG A 38 14.31 15.31 -1.09
N GLN A 39 15.17 14.33 -1.27
CA GLN A 39 14.77 12.98 -1.70
C GLN A 39 15.25 11.96 -0.68
N ILE A 40 14.40 11.00 -0.39
CA ILE A 40 14.74 9.86 0.45
C ILE A 40 14.45 8.56 -0.28
N LEU A 41 15.05 7.48 0.17
CA LEU A 41 14.79 6.13 -0.32
C LEU A 41 13.87 5.42 0.66
N LEU A 42 12.69 5.02 0.18
CA LEU A 42 11.71 4.22 0.91
C LEU A 42 11.80 2.77 0.44
N GLU A 43 12.04 1.86 1.36
CA GLU A 43 11.93 0.43 1.12
C GLU A 43 10.50 0.00 1.41
N ARG A 44 9.93 -0.82 0.54
CA ARG A 44 8.55 -1.30 0.66
C ARG A 44 8.50 -2.81 0.50
N GLU A 45 7.66 -3.44 1.30
CA GLU A 45 7.32 -4.86 1.22
C GLU A 45 5.80 -5.01 1.17
N SER A 46 5.32 -5.82 0.24
CA SER A 46 3.92 -6.23 0.14
C SER A 46 3.85 -7.75 0.16
N LYS A 47 3.14 -8.30 1.15
CA LYS A 47 2.78 -9.71 1.18
C LYS A 47 1.37 -9.85 0.65
N GLN A 48 1.24 -10.57 -0.45
CA GLN A 48 -0.03 -10.81 -1.11
C GLN A 48 -0.48 -12.25 -0.90
N GLY A 49 -1.76 -12.44 -0.71
CA GLY A 49 -2.40 -13.75 -0.64
C GLY A 49 -2.42 -14.48 -1.98
N PRO A 50 -3.07 -15.64 -2.01
CA PRO A 50 -3.34 -16.36 -3.25
C PRO A 50 -4.06 -15.47 -4.25
N HIS A 51 -3.88 -15.77 -5.54
CA HIS A 51 -4.65 -15.11 -6.59
C HIS A 51 -6.12 -15.57 -6.51
N ASP A 52 -7.04 -14.60 -6.46
CA ASP A 52 -8.46 -14.87 -6.57
C ASP A 52 -8.84 -14.89 -8.06
N PRO A 53 -9.20 -16.04 -8.63
CA PRO A 53 -9.49 -16.15 -10.06
C PRO A 53 -10.82 -15.50 -10.45
N LEU A 54 -11.74 -15.33 -9.51
CA LEU A 54 -13.05 -14.70 -9.78
C LEU A 54 -12.93 -13.19 -9.86
N LEU A 55 -12.16 -12.61 -8.97
CA LEU A 55 -11.94 -11.16 -8.93
C LEU A 55 -10.73 -10.71 -9.73
N ASN A 56 -9.90 -11.66 -10.19
CA ASN A 56 -8.64 -11.41 -10.89
C ASN A 56 -7.69 -10.47 -10.10
N ILE A 57 -7.66 -10.62 -8.78
CA ILE A 57 -6.83 -9.81 -7.89
C ILE A 57 -6.09 -10.70 -6.88
N ARG A 58 -5.10 -10.12 -6.23
CA ARG A 58 -4.47 -10.67 -5.02
C ARG A 58 -4.75 -9.73 -3.85
N MET A 59 -5.28 -10.29 -2.78
CA MET A 59 -5.48 -9.52 -1.54
C MET A 59 -4.12 -9.17 -0.93
N GLU A 60 -3.91 -7.91 -0.61
CA GLU A 60 -2.74 -7.49 0.15
C GLU A 60 -2.96 -7.82 1.63
N LEU A 61 -2.10 -8.65 2.17
CA LEU A 61 -2.19 -9.14 3.54
C LEU A 61 -1.42 -8.27 4.52
N VAL A 62 -0.22 -7.84 4.10
CA VAL A 62 0.68 -7.03 4.90
C VAL A 62 1.42 -6.06 4.00
N GLN A 63 1.50 -4.81 4.41
CA GLN A 63 2.40 -3.80 3.83
C GLN A 63 3.38 -3.33 4.89
N ARG A 64 4.66 -3.28 4.54
CA ARG A 64 5.71 -2.67 5.37
C ARG A 64 6.46 -1.62 4.61
N ILE A 65 6.86 -0.62 5.34
CA ILE A 65 7.76 0.43 4.87
C ILE A 65 8.97 0.53 5.79
N ALA A 66 10.11 0.93 5.22
CA ALA A 66 11.27 1.30 6.00
C ALA A 66 12.05 2.41 5.29
N PHE A 67 12.57 3.35 6.04
CA PHE A 67 13.41 4.43 5.54
C PHE A 67 14.38 4.89 6.63
N THR A 68 15.42 5.62 6.24
CA THR A 68 16.33 6.27 7.17
C THR A 68 15.87 7.72 7.34
N ASP A 69 15.72 8.14 8.59
CA ASP A 69 15.41 9.54 8.91
C ASP A 69 16.55 10.44 8.40
N PRO A 70 16.25 11.39 7.49
CA PRO A 70 17.28 12.26 6.93
C PRO A 70 17.92 13.22 7.94
N ALA A 71 17.31 13.43 9.11
CA ALA A 71 17.84 14.31 10.14
C ALA A 71 18.69 13.55 11.17
N GLY A 72 18.22 12.40 11.63
CA GLY A 72 18.84 11.65 12.73
C GLY A 72 19.56 10.38 12.33
N GLY A 73 19.43 9.92 11.07
CA GLY A 73 20.01 8.66 10.61
C GLY A 73 19.33 7.41 11.20
N GLU A 74 18.30 7.57 12.01
CA GLU A 74 17.54 6.46 12.58
C GLU A 74 16.79 5.71 11.46
N ARG A 75 16.83 4.36 11.50
CA ARG A 75 16.03 3.54 10.61
C ARG A 75 14.63 3.35 11.20
N ILE A 76 13.65 3.93 10.53
CA ILE A 76 12.24 3.82 10.91
C ILE A 76 11.59 2.72 10.07
N GLN A 77 10.89 1.81 10.74
CA GLN A 77 10.13 0.73 10.10
C GLN A 77 8.70 0.75 10.61
N TRP A 78 7.74 0.45 9.72
CA TRP A 78 6.33 0.41 10.10
C TRP A 78 5.57 -0.61 9.26
N GLU A 79 4.70 -1.36 9.93
CA GLU A 79 3.68 -2.17 9.27
C GLU A 79 2.42 -1.32 9.14
N ILE A 80 2.04 -1.04 7.91
CA ILE A 80 0.87 -0.20 7.61
C ILE A 80 -0.39 -0.95 8.05
N PRO A 81 -1.30 -0.31 8.78
CA PRO A 81 -2.52 -0.93 9.21
C PRO A 81 -3.35 -1.46 8.04
N LYS A 82 -3.95 -2.64 8.22
CA LYS A 82 -4.70 -3.34 7.17
C LYS A 82 -5.82 -2.47 6.60
N GLY A 83 -5.99 -2.56 5.28
CA GLY A 83 -7.02 -1.82 4.55
C GLY A 83 -6.64 -0.38 4.21
N LEU A 84 -5.41 0.02 4.52
CA LEU A 84 -4.91 1.36 4.24
C LEU A 84 -3.83 1.33 3.17
N GLN A 85 -3.83 2.33 2.31
CA GLN A 85 -2.81 2.49 1.26
C GLN A 85 -2.00 3.76 1.48
N PRO A 86 -0.66 3.70 1.44
CA PRO A 86 0.17 4.88 1.60
C PRO A 86 -0.02 5.83 0.42
N ALA A 87 -0.20 7.09 0.73
CA ALA A 87 -0.37 8.15 -0.25
C ALA A 87 0.76 9.18 -0.20
N MET A 88 1.25 9.50 1.00
CA MET A 88 2.30 10.50 1.18
C MET A 88 3.17 10.15 2.39
N LEU A 89 4.47 10.38 2.25
CA LEU A 89 5.45 10.48 3.33
C LEU A 89 6.16 11.81 3.22
N ASP A 90 6.17 12.60 4.28
CA ASP A 90 6.87 13.87 4.33
C ASP A 90 7.35 14.18 5.75
N PHE A 91 8.13 15.25 5.93
CA PHE A 91 8.73 15.63 7.20
C PHE A 91 8.42 17.07 7.57
N ASP A 92 8.06 17.29 8.83
CA ASP A 92 7.91 18.61 9.41
C ASP A 92 8.67 18.70 10.73
N GLU A 93 9.56 19.68 10.86
CA GLU A 93 10.40 19.87 12.06
C GLU A 93 11.15 18.59 12.48
N GLY A 94 11.61 17.80 11.50
CA GLY A 94 12.30 16.52 11.72
C GLY A 94 11.38 15.34 12.04
N ALA A 95 10.08 15.53 12.23
CA ALA A 95 9.14 14.45 12.44
C ALA A 95 8.56 13.93 11.13
N PRO A 96 8.56 12.61 10.87
CA PRO A 96 7.87 12.02 9.72
C PRO A 96 6.34 12.05 9.88
N TYR A 97 5.66 12.33 8.77
CA TYR A 97 4.21 12.23 8.62
C TYR A 97 3.87 11.27 7.51
N MET A 98 2.91 10.39 7.75
CA MET A 98 2.37 9.48 6.76
C MET A 98 0.88 9.73 6.58
N VAL A 99 0.46 9.92 5.32
CA VAL A 99 -0.97 9.97 4.98
C VAL A 99 -1.33 8.68 4.29
N LEU A 100 -2.35 8.03 4.81
CA LEU A 100 -2.90 6.79 4.30
C LEU A 100 -4.30 7.04 3.75
N HIS A 101 -4.62 6.36 2.65
CA HIS A 101 -5.93 6.42 2.01
C HIS A 101 -6.73 5.16 2.33
N VAL A 102 -7.96 5.33 2.71
CA VAL A 102 -8.92 4.22 2.84
C VAL A 102 -9.51 3.95 1.46
N TYR A 103 -9.27 2.76 0.92
CA TYR A 103 -9.52 2.49 -0.49
C TYR A 103 -10.84 1.77 -0.76
N THR A 104 -11.21 0.79 0.08
CA THR A 104 -12.45 0.01 -0.13
C THR A 104 -13.57 0.46 0.80
N VAL A 105 -14.81 0.21 0.40
CA VAL A 105 -16.00 0.49 1.25
C VAL A 105 -15.93 -0.28 2.56
N ALA A 106 -15.47 -1.53 2.53
CA ALA A 106 -15.33 -2.35 3.73
C ALA A 106 -14.30 -1.75 4.70
N ASP A 107 -13.13 -1.32 4.18
CA ASP A 107 -12.10 -0.69 5.00
C ASP A 107 -12.59 0.68 5.51
N TYR A 108 -13.32 1.44 4.70
CA TYR A 108 -13.88 2.72 5.10
C TYR A 108 -14.77 2.58 6.35
N ASN A 109 -15.63 1.55 6.38
CA ASN A 109 -16.46 1.25 7.55
C ASN A 109 -15.63 0.80 8.76
N ASN A 110 -14.55 0.03 8.53
CA ASN A 110 -13.68 -0.45 9.59
C ASN A 110 -12.84 0.66 10.23
N TRP A 111 -12.63 1.78 9.53
CA TRP A 111 -11.86 2.93 9.98
C TRP A 111 -12.72 4.12 10.40
N ASP A 112 -13.96 3.86 10.88
CA ASP A 112 -14.88 4.87 11.40
C ASP A 112 -15.24 5.95 10.38
N CYS A 113 -15.35 5.56 9.10
CA CYS A 113 -15.81 6.41 8.01
C CYS A 113 -15.12 7.79 7.93
N PRO A 114 -13.79 7.83 7.82
CA PRO A 114 -13.06 9.10 7.80
C PRO A 114 -13.49 9.96 6.62
N ASN A 115 -13.82 11.22 6.86
CA ASN A 115 -14.27 12.12 5.81
C ASN A 115 -13.55 13.48 5.89
N PRO A 116 -12.64 13.75 4.97
CA PRO A 116 -12.29 12.97 3.77
C PRO A 116 -11.56 11.64 4.11
N PRO A 117 -11.41 10.69 3.14
CA PRO A 117 -10.96 9.32 3.37
C PRO A 117 -9.44 9.20 3.61
N TRP A 118 -8.93 10.05 4.48
CA TRP A 118 -7.53 10.12 4.85
C TRP A 118 -7.32 9.84 6.33
N LEU A 119 -6.33 9.02 6.63
CA LEU A 119 -5.82 8.82 7.99
C LEU A 119 -4.39 9.36 8.04
N VAL A 120 -4.12 10.20 9.03
CA VAL A 120 -2.81 10.82 9.20
C VAL A 120 -2.11 10.23 10.40
N TYR A 121 -0.85 9.88 10.21
CA TYR A 121 0.02 9.39 11.26
C TYR A 121 1.26 10.29 11.36
N ARG A 122 1.72 10.50 12.58
CA ARG A 122 2.96 11.19 12.90
C ARG A 122 3.86 10.26 13.70
N TYR A 123 5.13 10.21 13.33
CA TYR A 123 6.13 9.48 14.11
C TYR A 123 6.77 10.41 15.15
N ALA A 124 6.65 10.03 16.42
CA ALA A 124 7.27 10.72 17.53
C ALA A 124 7.53 9.72 18.66
N GLN A 125 8.58 9.92 19.45
CA GLN A 125 8.93 9.03 20.58
C GLN A 125 9.06 7.55 20.15
N LYS A 126 9.58 7.30 18.93
CA LYS A 126 9.75 5.97 18.32
C LYS A 126 8.44 5.21 18.02
N GLU A 127 7.34 5.92 17.89
CA GLU A 127 6.03 5.34 17.65
C GLU A 127 5.25 6.16 16.60
N TRP A 128 4.45 5.45 15.77
CA TRP A 128 3.48 6.05 14.87
C TRP A 128 2.15 6.24 15.61
N SER A 129 1.71 7.47 15.75
CA SER A 129 0.43 7.80 16.38
C SER A 129 -0.50 8.44 15.36
N ARG A 130 -1.77 8.02 15.36
CA ARG A 130 -2.81 8.66 14.55
C ARG A 130 -3.08 10.07 15.10
N ILE A 131 -3.12 11.03 14.19
CA ILE A 131 -3.47 12.42 14.49
C ILE A 131 -4.64 12.88 13.63
N SER A 132 -5.21 14.02 13.94
CA SER A 132 -6.29 14.59 13.11
C SER A 132 -5.74 15.18 11.80
N LEU A 133 -6.58 15.24 10.77
CA LEU A 133 -6.19 15.80 9.47
C LEU A 133 -5.84 17.29 9.57
N GLU A 134 -6.43 18.02 10.51
CA GLU A 134 -6.15 19.41 10.76
C GLU A 134 -4.73 19.65 11.27
N GLN A 135 -4.17 18.67 11.97
CA GLN A 135 -2.79 18.70 12.47
C GLN A 135 -1.74 18.39 11.38
N LEU A 136 -2.17 17.94 10.20
CA LEU A 136 -1.26 17.79 9.06
C LEU A 136 -0.77 19.15 8.59
N PRO A 137 0.54 19.40 8.43
CA PRO A 137 1.06 20.67 7.91
C PRO A 137 0.40 21.08 6.59
N ALA A 138 0.01 22.35 6.47
CA ALA A 138 -0.76 22.87 5.33
C ALA A 138 -0.03 22.73 3.98
N ARG A 139 1.32 22.66 3.99
CA ARG A 139 2.14 22.46 2.81
C ARG A 139 2.09 21.02 2.24
N PHE A 140 1.64 20.06 3.03
CA PHE A 140 1.54 18.66 2.59
C PHE A 140 0.24 18.45 1.81
N LYS A 141 0.34 18.58 0.49
CA LYS A 141 -0.83 18.57 -0.40
C LYS A 141 -0.80 17.45 -1.43
N SER A 142 0.38 16.98 -1.82
CA SER A 142 0.53 16.08 -2.96
C SER A 142 0.88 14.67 -2.53
N LYS A 143 0.30 13.70 -3.22
CA LYS A 143 0.72 12.31 -3.12
C LYS A 143 2.11 12.14 -3.72
N ASN A 144 2.98 11.47 -3.00
CA ASN A 144 4.33 11.15 -3.46
C ASN A 144 4.68 9.66 -3.35
N LEU A 145 3.71 8.83 -2.99
CA LEU A 145 3.86 7.38 -2.91
C LEU A 145 2.97 6.67 -3.92
N LEU A 146 3.46 5.54 -4.44
CA LEU A 146 2.61 4.60 -5.15
C LEU A 146 1.67 3.88 -4.16
N PRO A 147 0.40 3.64 -4.52
CA PRO A 147 -0.57 3.09 -3.55
C PRO A 147 -0.27 1.63 -3.19
N ALA A 148 0.08 0.78 -4.16
CA ALA A 148 0.19 -0.65 -3.95
C ALA A 148 1.23 -1.29 -4.88
N ALA A 149 1.58 -2.55 -4.63
CA ALA A 149 2.56 -3.31 -5.40
C ALA A 149 2.11 -3.61 -6.85
N GLU A 150 0.81 -3.73 -7.09
CA GLU A 150 0.25 -3.97 -8.43
C GLU A 150 0.59 -2.86 -9.43
N VAL A 151 0.91 -1.67 -8.92
CA VAL A 151 1.35 -0.55 -9.76
C VAL A 151 2.69 -0.83 -10.44
N LEU A 152 3.56 -1.67 -9.86
CA LEU A 152 4.83 -2.05 -10.46
C LEU A 152 4.65 -2.74 -11.82
N GLU A 153 3.61 -3.56 -11.97
CA GLU A 153 3.28 -4.21 -13.24
C GLU A 153 2.88 -3.16 -14.30
N LYS A 154 2.15 -2.13 -13.89
CA LYS A 154 1.74 -1.02 -14.76
C LYS A 154 2.93 -0.13 -15.18
N LEU A 155 4.01 -0.16 -14.41
CA LEU A 155 5.28 0.50 -14.75
C LEU A 155 6.22 -0.40 -15.55
N ASN A 156 5.78 -1.60 -15.96
CA ASN A 156 6.58 -2.63 -16.63
C ASN A 156 7.81 -3.04 -15.80
N LYS A 157 7.67 -3.04 -14.48
CA LYS A 157 8.71 -3.44 -13.57
C LYS A 157 8.46 -4.85 -13.05
N GLY A 158 9.52 -5.63 -12.97
CA GLY A 158 9.48 -6.96 -12.34
C GLY A 158 9.17 -6.88 -10.84
N SER A 159 9.09 -8.01 -10.19
CA SER A 159 8.73 -8.12 -8.78
C SER A 159 9.92 -8.18 -7.81
N ALA A 160 11.15 -8.16 -8.30
CA ALA A 160 12.35 -8.30 -7.46
C ALA A 160 13.33 -7.13 -7.65
N ASN A 161 13.82 -6.57 -6.54
CA ASN A 161 14.83 -5.51 -6.49
C ASN A 161 14.56 -4.30 -7.37
N VAL A 162 13.31 -3.91 -7.48
CA VAL A 162 12.86 -2.79 -8.30
C VAL A 162 13.16 -1.48 -7.60
N LEU A 163 13.77 -0.54 -8.33
CA LEU A 163 13.83 0.87 -7.93
C LEU A 163 12.80 1.65 -8.75
N VAL A 164 11.91 2.36 -8.05
CA VAL A 164 10.95 3.30 -8.64
C VAL A 164 11.45 4.71 -8.38
N SER A 165 11.74 5.44 -9.44
CA SER A 165 12.22 6.83 -9.36
C SER A 165 11.08 7.82 -9.10
N VAL A 166 11.41 9.00 -8.59
CA VAL A 166 10.47 10.14 -8.45
C VAL A 166 9.72 10.39 -9.76
N ARG A 167 10.45 10.38 -10.91
CA ARG A 167 9.85 10.61 -12.23
C ARG A 167 8.77 9.59 -12.58
N GLU A 168 8.98 8.32 -12.23
CA GLU A 168 7.99 7.25 -12.49
C GLU A 168 6.74 7.40 -11.62
N VAL A 169 6.92 7.82 -10.35
CA VAL A 169 5.79 8.15 -9.47
C VAL A 169 4.98 9.31 -10.03
N GLU A 170 5.65 10.38 -10.44
CA GLU A 170 4.99 11.53 -11.07
C GLU A 170 4.27 11.16 -12.37
N GLN A 171 4.90 10.31 -13.22
CA GLN A 171 4.30 9.82 -14.45
C GLN A 171 3.09 8.93 -14.17
N TYR A 172 3.16 8.08 -13.15
CA TYR A 172 2.02 7.28 -12.72
C TYR A 172 0.82 8.17 -12.39
N TRP A 173 0.99 9.16 -11.53
CA TRP A 173 -0.11 10.06 -11.13
C TRP A 173 -0.61 10.96 -12.27
N LYS A 174 0.23 11.26 -13.27
CA LYS A 174 -0.20 11.97 -14.50
C LYS A 174 -1.01 11.09 -15.46
N ARG A 175 -0.61 9.83 -15.62
CA ARG A 175 -1.20 8.91 -16.60
C ARG A 175 -2.56 8.37 -16.17
N TYR A 176 -2.76 8.18 -14.89
CA TYR A 176 -4.04 7.73 -14.38
C TYR A 176 -4.96 8.94 -14.24
N PRO A 177 -6.07 8.99 -15.04
CA PRO A 177 -7.01 10.11 -15.03
C PRO A 177 -7.91 10.03 -13.81
N LEU A 178 -7.30 10.10 -12.63
CA LEU A 178 -8.03 10.44 -11.43
C LEU A 178 -8.37 11.93 -11.53
N PRO A 179 -9.55 12.36 -11.07
CA PRO A 179 -9.84 13.78 -10.89
C PRO A 179 -8.67 14.47 -10.19
N GLU A 180 -8.38 15.72 -10.53
CA GLU A 180 -7.28 16.48 -9.89
C GLU A 180 -7.34 16.40 -8.36
N GLN A 181 -8.55 16.38 -7.80
CA GLN A 181 -8.82 16.16 -6.38
C GLN A 181 -8.25 14.85 -5.84
N ALA A 182 -8.16 13.80 -6.65
CA ALA A 182 -7.61 12.52 -6.21
C ALA A 182 -6.08 12.47 -6.18
N LYS A 183 -5.39 13.43 -6.80
CA LYS A 183 -3.93 13.59 -6.75
C LYS A 183 -3.47 14.38 -5.52
N VAL A 184 -4.39 15.12 -4.93
CA VAL A 184 -4.16 16.00 -3.79
C VAL A 184 -4.76 15.35 -2.54
N ILE A 185 -4.14 15.59 -1.39
CA ILE A 185 -4.70 15.26 -0.09
C ILE A 185 -5.70 16.37 0.25
N SER A 186 -6.94 16.18 -0.20
CA SER A 186 -8.00 17.13 0.07
C SER A 186 -8.34 17.15 1.56
N ARG A 187 -8.59 18.35 2.07
CA ARG A 187 -9.11 18.54 3.44
C ARG A 187 -10.62 18.79 3.44
N GLU A 188 -11.20 18.90 2.25
CA GLU A 188 -12.63 19.07 2.09
C GLU A 188 -13.37 17.76 2.28
N LYS A 189 -14.49 17.81 2.96
CA LYS A 189 -15.38 16.63 3.08
C LYS A 189 -15.87 16.23 1.71
N THR A 190 -15.92 14.93 1.50
CA THR A 190 -16.46 14.31 0.29
C THR A 190 -17.81 13.67 0.60
N SER A 191 -18.53 13.24 -0.42
CA SER A 191 -19.68 12.35 -0.20
C SER A 191 -19.22 11.07 0.50
N PRO A 192 -19.98 10.53 1.47
CA PRO A 192 -19.64 9.29 2.14
C PRO A 192 -19.42 8.15 1.15
N ILE A 193 -18.37 7.38 1.37
CA ILE A 193 -18.05 6.20 0.56
C ILE A 193 -18.81 5.01 1.13
N GLY A 194 -20.01 4.71 0.59
CA GLY A 194 -20.80 3.55 0.96
C GLY A 194 -21.92 3.82 1.97
N GLU A 195 -22.93 2.96 1.93
CA GLU A 195 -24.16 3.10 2.72
C GLU A 195 -23.95 2.98 4.24
N GLY A 196 -22.93 2.19 4.66
CA GLY A 196 -22.65 1.95 6.08
C GLY A 196 -22.18 3.18 6.85
N CYS A 197 -21.77 4.23 6.14
CA CYS A 197 -21.29 5.49 6.71
C CYS A 197 -22.29 6.63 6.59
N HIS A 198 -23.51 6.32 6.18
CA HIS A 198 -24.56 7.33 6.19
C HIS A 198 -24.88 7.72 7.66
N PRO A 199 -25.03 9.02 7.98
CA PRO A 199 -25.31 9.46 9.35
C PRO A 199 -26.42 8.69 10.04
N ASP A 200 -27.48 8.37 9.30
CA ASP A 200 -28.65 7.65 9.82
C ASP A 200 -28.34 6.19 10.17
N VAL A 201 -27.36 5.56 9.49
CA VAL A 201 -26.93 4.19 9.77
C VAL A 201 -26.00 4.16 10.96
N LEU A 202 -25.10 5.14 11.08
CA LEU A 202 -24.20 5.27 12.22
C LEU A 202 -24.98 5.45 13.53
N VAL A 203 -26.03 6.26 13.52
CA VAL A 203 -26.93 6.43 14.67
C VAL A 203 -27.60 5.12 15.04
N ARG A 204 -28.08 4.33 14.07
CA ARG A 204 -28.70 3.01 14.33
C ARG A 204 -27.74 1.98 14.91
N LEU A 205 -26.46 2.10 14.61
CA LEU A 205 -25.40 1.21 15.12
C LEU A 205 -24.80 1.67 16.44
N GLY A 206 -25.30 2.77 17.03
CA GLY A 206 -24.79 3.34 18.28
C GLY A 206 -23.34 3.87 18.17
N ARG A 207 -22.87 4.13 16.97
CA ARG A 207 -21.54 4.73 16.70
C ARG A 207 -21.74 6.24 16.53
N GLN A 208 -21.42 7.00 17.55
CA GLN A 208 -21.33 8.47 17.51
C GLN A 208 -19.89 8.92 17.53
#